data_f1bc235b68d2df32f2ca685235e1af58
#
_entry.id   f1bc235b68d2df32f2ca685235e1af58
#
_cell.length_a   1.000
_cell.length_b   1.000
_cell.length_c   1.000
_cell.angle_alpha   90.00
_cell.angle_beta   90.00
_cell.angle_gamma   90.00
#
_symmetry.space_group_name_H-M   'P 1'
#
loop_
_entity.id
_entity.type
_entity.pdbx_description
1 polymer ?
#
loop_
_entity_poly.entity_id
_entity_poly.type
_entity_poly.pdbx_seq_one_letter_code
_entity_poly.pdbx_strand_id
1 'polypeptide(L)'
;MSAAGTVAPAARVRCGDHLDLALTAAPPMRREASPRGFRRVCAAFFVLQAGGTLPVPLYVLWKERLGFGTGTLTLVFAVYALGTLTSLLLLAPLSDQIGRRPALLTAVGLAAVSTALFLVADAVAVLFLARFLSGMAVAMNTSTGTAALRELAPAGRERRASVTASALNMGGLALGPLLAGLLAEYGSDPTRLVFWVYLALLVAAAAAIVSSSETVRAAARVVVRPRRLAVPPGARGEFAVAAATIFCSFTVLGLFSSLVPSFLATSLHEHNHAVAGGVAAAIFAVATAVQVVLGRLSPGQALGIGLPVLIGGLALVEGGLRTEALGVFLAGTAASGIGVGLSFMASTAIVNRIAPPRRRAELMAAYFASGYCGQTIPVVAIGATSGWIGTADATLGCAIATAALAAATLLVASGMRKAGAPAVA
;
A
#
# COMPACT_ATOMS: atom_id res chain seq x y z
N MET A 1 12.95 -41.36 64.99
CA MET A 1 13.98 -41.40 63.91
C MET A 1 13.49 -40.44 62.80
N SER A 2 14.20 -39.37 62.69
CA SER A 2 13.91 -38.17 61.88
C SER A 2 14.34 -38.39 60.47
N ALA A 3 13.48 -38.03 59.50
CA ALA A 3 13.86 -37.87 58.11
C ALA A 3 13.64 -36.40 57.70
N ALA A 4 14.75 -35.69 57.58
CA ALA A 4 14.79 -34.30 57.11
C ALA A 4 14.62 -34.28 55.60
N GLY A 5 13.55 -33.62 55.11
CA GLY A 5 13.32 -33.30 53.70
C GLY A 5 14.06 -32.01 53.35
N THR A 6 15.00 -32.12 52.41
CA THR A 6 15.75 -31.01 51.83
C THR A 6 14.83 -30.20 50.90
N VAL A 7 14.60 -28.94 51.25
CA VAL A 7 13.90 -27.95 50.40
C VAL A 7 14.92 -27.34 49.43
N ALA A 8 14.70 -27.51 48.13
CA ALA A 8 15.46 -26.86 47.06
C ALA A 8 15.15 -25.35 47.01
N PRO A 9 16.13 -24.46 46.71
CA PRO A 9 15.92 -23.03 46.70
C PRO A 9 15.10 -22.61 45.45
N ALA A 10 14.00 -21.91 45.69
CA ALA A 10 13.19 -21.28 44.67
C ALA A 10 13.99 -20.26 43.82
N ALA A 11 14.00 -20.48 42.52
CA ALA A 11 14.58 -19.53 41.57
C ALA A 11 13.88 -18.17 41.68
N ARG A 12 14.61 -17.14 42.10
CA ARG A 12 14.15 -15.74 42.05
C ARG A 12 13.97 -15.32 40.60
N VAL A 13 12.74 -15.34 40.10
CA VAL A 13 12.35 -14.65 38.86
C VAL A 13 12.49 -13.14 39.09
N ARG A 14 13.37 -12.48 38.33
CA ARG A 14 13.52 -11.03 38.36
C ARG A 14 12.24 -10.38 37.89
N CYS A 15 11.50 -9.76 38.81
CA CYS A 15 10.21 -9.08 38.60
C CYS A 15 10.41 -7.64 38.12
N GLY A 16 11.43 -7.34 37.29
CA GLY A 16 11.77 -5.99 36.85
C GLY A 16 11.27 -5.62 35.44
N ASP A 17 11.21 -6.58 34.50
CA ASP A 17 11.00 -6.26 33.10
C ASP A 17 9.53 -6.29 32.66
N HIS A 18 8.61 -6.72 33.50
CA HIS A 18 7.17 -6.81 33.14
C HIS A 18 6.33 -5.63 33.60
N LEU A 19 6.83 -4.76 34.50
CA LEU A 19 6.06 -3.59 34.94
C LEU A 19 6.15 -2.40 33.98
N ASP A 20 7.26 -2.22 33.24
CA ASP A 20 7.45 -1.07 32.35
C ASP A 20 6.63 -1.13 31.05
N LEU A 21 6.21 -2.32 30.60
CA LEU A 21 5.39 -2.46 29.40
C LEU A 21 3.87 -2.27 29.65
N ALA A 22 3.44 -2.44 30.90
CA ALA A 22 2.02 -2.26 31.26
C ALA A 22 1.65 -0.79 31.51
N LEU A 23 2.64 0.07 31.78
CA LEU A 23 2.41 1.48 32.14
C LEU A 23 2.35 2.43 30.92
N THR A 24 2.62 1.95 29.69
CA THR A 24 2.67 2.80 28.49
C THR A 24 1.44 2.68 27.58
N ALA A 25 0.57 1.72 27.79
CA ALA A 25 -0.69 1.61 27.03
C ALA A 25 -1.82 2.31 27.78
N ALA A 26 -2.23 3.49 27.30
CA ALA A 26 -3.45 4.13 27.80
C ALA A 26 -4.63 3.16 27.61
N PRO A 27 -5.53 2.99 28.63
CA PRO A 27 -6.66 2.11 28.52
C PRO A 27 -7.55 2.52 27.33
N PRO A 28 -8.06 1.58 26.54
CA PRO A 28 -8.94 1.90 25.44
C PRO A 28 -10.16 2.63 25.98
N MET A 29 -10.47 3.78 25.39
CA MET A 29 -11.74 4.48 25.67
C MET A 29 -12.90 3.53 25.33
N ARG A 30 -13.97 3.59 26.14
CA ARG A 30 -15.20 2.83 25.87
C ARG A 30 -15.61 3.07 24.42
N ARG A 31 -15.71 1.99 23.64
CA ARG A 31 -16.07 2.04 22.21
C ARG A 31 -17.49 2.58 22.08
N GLU A 32 -17.64 3.86 21.90
CA GLU A 32 -18.89 4.45 21.42
C GLU A 32 -18.90 4.35 19.90
N ALA A 33 -19.72 3.43 19.37
CA ALA A 33 -19.96 3.33 17.94
C ALA A 33 -20.50 4.67 17.44
N SER A 34 -19.76 5.35 16.57
CA SER A 34 -20.19 6.62 15.96
C SER A 34 -20.36 6.44 14.45
N PRO A 35 -21.59 6.15 13.96
CA PRO A 35 -21.81 6.00 12.52
C PRO A 35 -21.45 7.24 11.70
N ARG A 36 -21.63 8.43 12.28
CA ARG A 36 -21.23 9.69 11.64
C ARG A 36 -19.70 9.83 11.62
N GLY A 37 -19.02 9.54 12.75
CA GLY A 37 -17.57 9.54 12.85
C GLY A 37 -16.95 8.52 11.88
N PHE A 38 -17.49 7.32 11.82
CA PHE A 38 -17.06 6.29 10.87
C PHE A 38 -17.11 6.78 9.42
N ARG A 39 -18.25 7.37 8.97
CA ARG A 39 -18.39 7.89 7.60
C ARG A 39 -17.42 9.03 7.30
N ARG A 40 -17.20 9.94 8.25
CA ARG A 40 -16.25 11.05 8.12
C ARG A 40 -14.81 10.56 7.94
N VAL A 41 -14.40 9.58 8.76
CA VAL A 41 -13.08 8.97 8.64
C VAL A 41 -12.96 8.18 7.34
N CYS A 42 -14.02 7.48 6.88
CA CYS A 42 -14.03 6.83 5.56
C CYS A 42 -13.75 7.84 4.43
N ALA A 43 -14.44 8.97 4.41
CA ALA A 43 -14.27 10.00 3.38
C ALA A 43 -12.84 10.58 3.42
N ALA A 44 -12.35 10.96 4.60
CA ALA A 44 -10.99 11.48 4.75
C ALA A 44 -9.92 10.45 4.35
N PHE A 45 -10.09 9.18 4.75
CA PHE A 45 -9.20 8.10 4.38
C PHE A 45 -9.11 7.93 2.87
N PHE A 46 -10.26 7.94 2.17
CA PHE A 46 -10.35 7.79 0.73
C PHE A 46 -9.64 8.92 -0.01
N VAL A 47 -9.88 10.17 0.41
CA VAL A 47 -9.23 11.36 -0.15
C VAL A 47 -7.72 11.31 0.04
N LEU A 48 -7.24 10.99 1.25
CA LEU A 48 -5.81 10.93 1.55
C LEU A 48 -5.08 9.86 0.72
N GLN A 49 -5.74 8.72 0.44
CA GLN A 49 -5.14 7.67 -0.40
C GLN A 49 -4.92 8.12 -1.85
N ALA A 50 -5.80 8.98 -2.39
CA ALA A 50 -5.67 9.50 -3.74
C ALA A 50 -4.34 10.22 -3.98
N GLY A 51 -3.80 10.92 -2.96
CA GLY A 51 -2.50 11.61 -3.05
C GLY A 51 -1.31 10.72 -3.38
N GLY A 52 -1.39 9.41 -3.09
CA GLY A 52 -0.33 8.46 -3.42
C GLY A 52 -0.11 8.25 -4.91
N THR A 53 -1.16 8.36 -5.70
CA THR A 53 -1.18 8.06 -7.14
C THR A 53 -1.56 9.26 -8.01
N LEU A 54 -1.97 10.37 -7.39
CA LEU A 54 -2.36 11.60 -8.08
C LEU A 54 -1.33 12.09 -9.11
N PRO A 55 0.00 12.08 -8.85
CA PRO A 55 0.99 12.56 -9.81
C PRO A 55 1.23 11.62 -11.02
N VAL A 56 0.68 10.40 -10.99
CA VAL A 56 1.01 9.34 -11.97
C VAL A 56 0.80 9.77 -13.43
N PRO A 57 -0.37 10.28 -13.87
CA PRO A 57 -0.57 10.71 -15.25
C PRO A 57 0.27 11.93 -15.64
N LEU A 58 0.71 12.72 -14.65
CA LEU A 58 1.42 13.97 -14.87
C LEU A 58 2.93 13.79 -15.09
N TYR A 59 3.46 12.59 -14.86
CA TYR A 59 4.90 12.32 -15.02
C TYR A 59 5.38 12.56 -16.45
N VAL A 60 4.55 12.29 -17.45
CA VAL A 60 4.88 12.54 -18.86
C VAL A 60 5.11 14.04 -19.07
N LEU A 61 4.22 14.88 -18.54
CA LEU A 61 4.32 16.34 -18.63
C LEU A 61 5.55 16.90 -17.94
N TRP A 62 5.88 16.41 -16.74
CA TRP A 62 7.11 16.83 -16.04
C TRP A 62 8.38 16.31 -16.73
N LYS A 63 8.34 15.10 -17.30
CA LYS A 63 9.47 14.55 -18.07
C LYS A 63 9.79 15.43 -19.28
N GLU A 64 8.79 15.88 -20.00
CA GLU A 64 8.95 16.80 -21.13
C GLU A 64 9.41 18.19 -20.68
N ARG A 65 8.75 18.76 -19.66
CA ARG A 65 9.04 20.11 -19.15
C ARG A 65 10.42 20.24 -18.52
N LEU A 66 10.87 19.25 -17.75
CA LEU A 66 12.14 19.29 -16.99
C LEU A 66 13.27 18.52 -17.67
N GLY A 67 13.01 17.86 -18.82
CA GLY A 67 14.03 17.23 -19.65
C GLY A 67 14.73 16.02 -19.03
N PHE A 68 14.08 15.26 -18.13
CA PHE A 68 14.70 14.11 -17.50
C PHE A 68 14.31 12.77 -18.15
N GLY A 69 15.21 11.78 -18.04
CA GLY A 69 15.03 10.45 -18.63
C GLY A 69 14.18 9.49 -17.79
N THR A 70 13.93 8.29 -18.34
CA THR A 70 13.16 7.22 -17.69
C THR A 70 13.80 6.78 -16.38
N GLY A 71 15.14 6.73 -16.27
CA GLY A 71 15.83 6.40 -15.02
C GLY A 71 15.49 7.37 -13.88
N THR A 72 15.48 8.69 -14.14
CA THR A 72 15.07 9.69 -13.14
C THR A 72 13.59 9.53 -12.77
N LEU A 73 12.71 9.26 -13.74
CA LEU A 73 11.30 9.00 -13.50
C LEU A 73 11.09 7.85 -12.50
N THR A 74 11.78 6.73 -12.74
CA THR A 74 11.68 5.55 -11.85
C THR A 74 12.24 5.82 -10.46
N LEU A 75 13.28 6.65 -10.33
CA LEU A 75 13.81 7.08 -9.03
C LEU A 75 12.83 8.01 -8.29
N VAL A 76 12.21 8.99 -8.97
CA VAL A 76 11.16 9.84 -8.38
C VAL A 76 10.02 8.99 -7.84
N PHE A 77 9.62 7.96 -8.59
CA PHE A 77 8.61 7.01 -8.13
C PHE A 77 9.10 6.18 -6.92
N ALA A 78 10.35 5.72 -6.93
CA ALA A 78 10.96 4.91 -5.87
C ALA A 78 11.01 5.62 -4.52
N VAL A 79 11.27 6.92 -4.52
CA VAL A 79 11.35 7.74 -3.29
C VAL A 79 10.01 7.77 -2.52
N TYR A 80 8.89 7.63 -3.20
CA TYR A 80 7.60 7.43 -2.55
C TYR A 80 7.61 6.21 -1.60
N ALA A 81 8.17 5.08 -2.05
CA ALA A 81 8.26 3.89 -1.21
C ALA A 81 9.18 4.10 0.00
N LEU A 82 10.27 4.87 -0.14
CA LEU A 82 11.11 5.25 0.99
C LEU A 82 10.33 6.08 2.01
N GLY A 83 9.55 7.06 1.57
CA GLY A 83 8.67 7.85 2.43
C GLY A 83 7.65 6.96 3.16
N THR A 84 7.05 6.02 2.43
CA THR A 84 6.08 5.07 2.99
C THR A 84 6.71 4.17 4.04
N LEU A 85 7.88 3.59 3.77
CA LEU A 85 8.61 2.75 4.72
C LEU A 85 9.04 3.55 5.96
N THR A 86 9.54 4.77 5.78
CA THR A 86 9.91 5.68 6.87
C THR A 86 8.71 5.91 7.79
N SER A 87 7.55 6.25 7.23
CA SER A 87 6.34 6.47 7.99
C SER A 87 5.85 5.21 8.70
N LEU A 88 5.87 4.06 8.01
CA LEU A 88 5.45 2.78 8.58
C LEU A 88 6.30 2.35 9.77
N LEU A 89 7.61 2.60 9.71
CA LEU A 89 8.55 2.20 10.76
C LEU A 89 8.62 3.20 11.91
N LEU A 90 8.52 4.50 11.64
CA LEU A 90 8.74 5.54 12.62
C LEU A 90 7.45 6.22 13.10
N LEU A 91 6.51 6.53 12.20
CA LEU A 91 5.33 7.33 12.52
C LEU A 91 4.09 6.49 12.86
N ALA A 92 3.93 5.30 12.27
CA ALA A 92 2.78 4.45 12.55
C ALA A 92 2.62 4.10 14.05
N PRO A 93 3.69 3.87 14.84
CA PRO A 93 3.58 3.66 16.28
C PRO A 93 3.10 4.90 17.07
N LEU A 94 3.28 6.10 16.51
CA LEU A 94 2.90 7.34 17.18
C LEU A 94 1.38 7.48 17.31
N SER A 95 0.61 6.97 16.36
CA SER A 95 -0.85 7.07 16.36
C SER A 95 -1.50 6.41 17.57
N ASP A 96 -0.85 5.39 18.15
CA ASP A 96 -1.29 4.72 19.38
C ASP A 96 -0.98 5.55 20.64
N GLN A 97 -0.09 6.54 20.54
CA GLN A 97 0.37 7.37 21.65
C GLN A 97 -0.22 8.78 21.63
N ILE A 98 -0.30 9.44 20.46
CA ILE A 98 -0.81 10.81 20.32
C ILE A 98 -2.31 10.86 20.07
N GLY A 99 -2.94 9.74 19.73
CA GLY A 99 -4.34 9.66 19.33
C GLY A 99 -4.51 9.52 17.81
N ARG A 100 -5.69 8.99 17.39
CA ARG A 100 -5.97 8.76 15.97
C ARG A 100 -6.19 10.06 15.21
N ARG A 101 -6.91 10.98 15.81
CA ARG A 101 -7.25 12.26 15.18
C ARG A 101 -6.03 13.14 14.94
N PRO A 102 -5.13 13.42 15.90
CA PRO A 102 -3.88 14.15 15.64
C PRO A 102 -3.01 13.46 14.58
N ALA A 103 -2.89 12.13 14.62
CA ALA A 103 -2.11 11.38 13.64
C ALA A 103 -2.68 11.50 12.22
N LEU A 104 -4.00 11.41 12.04
CA LEU A 104 -4.64 11.65 10.74
C LEU A 104 -4.47 13.10 10.27
N LEU A 105 -4.55 14.09 11.16
CA LEU A 105 -4.27 15.48 10.81
C LEU A 105 -2.82 15.72 10.40
N THR A 106 -1.87 15.02 11.03
CA THR A 106 -0.47 15.03 10.59
C THR A 106 -0.35 14.44 9.17
N ALA A 107 -1.08 13.36 8.86
CA ALA A 107 -1.10 12.81 7.50
C ALA A 107 -1.67 13.81 6.49
N VAL A 108 -2.74 14.54 6.83
CA VAL A 108 -3.28 15.63 6.00
C VAL A 108 -2.25 16.75 5.81
N GLY A 109 -1.56 17.18 6.87
CA GLY A 109 -0.49 18.19 6.80
C GLY A 109 0.64 17.77 5.86
N LEU A 110 1.13 16.54 6.00
CA LEU A 110 2.16 15.98 5.10
C LEU A 110 1.68 15.93 3.63
N ALA A 111 0.41 15.51 3.40
CA ALA A 111 -0.19 15.50 2.08
C ALA A 111 -0.32 16.93 1.51
N ALA A 112 -0.73 17.90 2.32
CA ALA A 112 -0.86 19.28 1.89
C ALA A 112 0.48 19.91 1.52
N VAL A 113 1.52 19.71 2.33
CA VAL A 113 2.89 20.16 2.01
C VAL A 113 3.40 19.49 0.74
N SER A 114 3.23 18.16 0.59
CA SER A 114 3.57 17.45 -0.63
C SER A 114 2.86 18.04 -1.85
N THR A 115 1.56 18.32 -1.72
CA THR A 115 0.75 18.87 -2.81
C THR A 115 1.18 20.30 -3.17
N ALA A 116 1.53 21.12 -2.18
CA ALA A 116 2.08 22.45 -2.40
C ALA A 116 3.44 22.41 -3.12
N LEU A 117 4.30 21.43 -2.80
CA LEU A 117 5.55 21.20 -3.52
C LEU A 117 5.32 20.81 -4.98
N PHE A 118 4.33 19.96 -5.28
CA PHE A 118 3.96 19.64 -6.66
C PHE A 118 3.46 20.86 -7.45
N LEU A 119 2.75 21.80 -6.81
CA LEU A 119 2.31 23.04 -7.43
C LEU A 119 3.44 23.95 -7.89
N VAL A 120 4.55 23.95 -7.15
CA VAL A 120 5.74 24.78 -7.44
C VAL A 120 6.92 23.98 -8.01
N ALA A 121 6.66 22.74 -8.50
CA ALA A 121 7.69 21.85 -8.97
C ALA A 121 8.28 22.35 -10.30
N ASP A 122 9.41 23.05 -10.21
CA ASP A 122 10.24 23.55 -11.31
C ASP A 122 11.60 22.83 -11.43
N ALA A 123 11.90 21.94 -10.49
CA ALA A 123 13.10 21.14 -10.47
C ALA A 123 12.80 19.69 -10.02
N VAL A 124 13.58 18.75 -10.53
CA VAL A 124 13.48 17.32 -10.19
C VAL A 124 13.62 17.07 -8.68
N ALA A 125 14.48 17.83 -7.99
CA ALA A 125 14.67 17.72 -6.54
C ALA A 125 13.38 18.00 -5.75
N VAL A 126 12.53 18.94 -6.22
CA VAL A 126 11.23 19.23 -5.60
C VAL A 126 10.28 18.06 -5.78
N LEU A 127 10.29 17.39 -6.94
CA LEU A 127 9.49 16.17 -7.17
C LEU A 127 9.91 15.04 -6.22
N PHE A 128 11.21 14.86 -5.96
CA PHE A 128 11.70 13.88 -4.98
C PHE A 128 11.15 14.15 -3.59
N LEU A 129 11.26 15.39 -3.11
CA LEU A 129 10.76 15.78 -1.79
C LEU A 129 9.24 15.62 -1.68
N ALA A 130 8.51 16.08 -2.71
CA ALA A 130 7.06 15.94 -2.78
C ALA A 130 6.65 14.45 -2.70
N ARG A 131 7.31 13.57 -3.46
CA ARG A 131 7.05 12.11 -3.47
C ARG A 131 7.37 11.47 -2.12
N PHE A 132 8.46 11.84 -1.49
CA PHE A 132 8.80 11.34 -0.15
C PHE A 132 7.70 11.68 0.86
N LEU A 133 7.27 12.94 0.91
CA LEU A 133 6.21 13.39 1.83
C LEU A 133 4.85 12.76 1.50
N SER A 134 4.51 12.59 0.21
CA SER A 134 3.26 11.91 -0.18
C SER A 134 3.25 10.44 0.29
N GLY A 135 4.40 9.76 0.19
CA GLY A 135 4.56 8.40 0.70
C GLY A 135 4.36 8.33 2.21
N MET A 136 4.96 9.27 2.96
CA MET A 136 4.77 9.36 4.41
C MET A 136 3.30 9.58 4.78
N ALA A 137 2.61 10.49 4.08
CA ALA A 137 1.21 10.80 4.33
C ALA A 137 0.31 9.58 4.11
N VAL A 138 0.48 8.88 2.98
CA VAL A 138 -0.31 7.69 2.61
C VAL A 138 -0.11 6.56 3.60
N ALA A 139 1.14 6.28 4.02
CA ALA A 139 1.40 5.22 4.98
C ALA A 139 0.84 5.52 6.37
N MET A 140 0.96 6.77 6.82
CA MET A 140 0.39 7.22 8.09
C MET A 140 -1.14 7.15 8.06
N ASN A 141 -1.77 7.57 6.95
CA ASN A 141 -3.20 7.41 6.73
C ASN A 141 -3.61 5.93 6.74
N THR A 142 -2.92 5.07 6.00
CA THR A 142 -3.24 3.63 5.92
C THR A 142 -3.22 2.97 7.30
N SER A 143 -2.17 3.20 8.09
CA SER A 143 -2.02 2.59 9.41
C SER A 143 -3.02 3.14 10.43
N THR A 144 -3.10 4.47 10.54
CA THR A 144 -3.95 5.17 11.52
C THR A 144 -5.43 5.08 11.16
N GLY A 145 -5.76 5.30 9.88
CA GLY A 145 -7.14 5.27 9.41
C GLY A 145 -7.76 3.89 9.49
N THR A 146 -7.00 2.83 9.15
CA THR A 146 -7.48 1.45 9.33
C THR A 146 -7.79 1.14 10.79
N ALA A 147 -6.95 1.58 11.72
CA ALA A 147 -7.18 1.42 13.16
C ALA A 147 -8.42 2.22 13.61
N ALA A 148 -8.52 3.49 13.24
CA ALA A 148 -9.65 4.36 13.56
C ALA A 148 -10.99 3.80 13.04
N LEU A 149 -11.02 3.28 11.80
CA LEU A 149 -12.21 2.67 11.22
C LEU A 149 -12.67 1.42 11.99
N ARG A 150 -11.72 0.60 12.47
CA ARG A 150 -12.05 -0.57 13.29
C ARG A 150 -12.56 -0.19 14.67
N GLU A 151 -12.00 0.87 15.26
CA GLU A 151 -12.39 1.39 16.58
C GLU A 151 -13.76 2.09 16.56
N LEU A 152 -14.10 2.80 15.47
CA LEU A 152 -15.38 3.48 15.28
C LEU A 152 -16.51 2.56 14.79
N ALA A 153 -16.19 1.34 14.35
CA ALA A 153 -17.18 0.40 13.86
C ALA A 153 -18.07 -0.11 15.01
N PRO A 154 -19.37 -0.36 14.74
CA PRO A 154 -20.24 -1.02 15.70
C PRO A 154 -19.68 -2.39 16.12
N ALA A 155 -19.92 -2.77 17.39
CA ALA A 155 -19.51 -4.07 17.92
C ALA A 155 -20.03 -5.22 17.02
N GLY A 156 -19.18 -6.22 16.77
CA GLY A 156 -19.50 -7.36 15.90
C GLY A 156 -19.39 -7.08 14.40
N ARG A 157 -19.02 -5.86 13.99
CA ARG A 157 -18.82 -5.49 12.58
C ARG A 157 -17.35 -5.25 12.18
N GLU A 158 -16.39 -5.71 13.00
CA GLU A 158 -14.96 -5.50 12.78
C GLU A 158 -14.47 -6.06 11.43
N ARG A 159 -15.04 -7.19 10.97
CA ARG A 159 -14.75 -7.75 9.65
C ARG A 159 -15.18 -6.79 8.53
N ARG A 160 -16.38 -6.22 8.64
CA ARG A 160 -16.88 -5.23 7.66
C ARG A 160 -16.01 -3.98 7.65
N ALA A 161 -15.60 -3.47 8.81
CA ALA A 161 -14.69 -2.33 8.91
C ALA A 161 -13.34 -2.61 8.23
N SER A 162 -12.78 -3.81 8.39
CA SER A 162 -11.54 -4.21 7.74
C SER A 162 -11.68 -4.28 6.21
N VAL A 163 -12.78 -4.85 5.70
CA VAL A 163 -13.07 -4.88 4.25
C VAL A 163 -13.27 -3.47 3.72
N THR A 164 -14.00 -2.61 4.44
CA THR A 164 -14.19 -1.21 4.07
C THR A 164 -12.85 -0.47 4.02
N ALA A 165 -11.98 -0.63 5.01
CA ALA A 165 -10.65 -0.02 5.02
C ALA A 165 -9.79 -0.47 3.82
N SER A 166 -9.82 -1.76 3.47
CA SER A 166 -9.11 -2.29 2.29
C SER A 166 -9.67 -1.73 0.99
N ALA A 167 -10.99 -1.65 0.85
CA ALA A 167 -11.65 -1.09 -0.32
C ALA A 167 -11.38 0.42 -0.47
N LEU A 168 -11.40 1.17 0.64
CA LEU A 168 -11.05 2.59 0.65
C LEU A 168 -9.57 2.84 0.33
N ASN A 169 -8.68 1.92 0.76
CA ASN A 169 -7.26 2.01 0.44
C ASN A 169 -7.03 1.91 -1.07
N MET A 170 -7.47 0.83 -1.67
CA MET A 170 -7.28 0.61 -3.12
C MET A 170 -8.15 1.55 -3.97
N GLY A 171 -9.40 1.80 -3.55
CA GLY A 171 -10.30 2.71 -4.24
C GLY A 171 -9.82 4.16 -4.22
N GLY A 172 -9.22 4.61 -3.12
CA GLY A 172 -8.58 5.94 -3.04
C GLY A 172 -7.38 6.04 -3.98
N LEU A 173 -6.56 4.97 -4.06
CA LEU A 173 -5.46 4.91 -5.03
C LEU A 173 -5.97 4.92 -6.48
N ALA A 174 -7.18 4.42 -6.77
CA ALA A 174 -7.80 4.54 -8.09
C ALA A 174 -8.28 5.98 -8.40
N LEU A 175 -8.78 6.69 -7.39
CA LEU A 175 -9.27 8.07 -7.56
C LEU A 175 -8.16 9.03 -8.03
N GLY A 176 -6.93 8.88 -7.51
CA GLY A 176 -5.82 9.79 -7.82
C GLY A 176 -5.54 9.92 -9.31
N PRO A 177 -5.19 8.83 -10.01
CA PRO A 177 -4.87 8.90 -11.43
C PRO A 177 -6.09 9.30 -12.28
N LEU A 178 -7.30 8.85 -11.93
CA LEU A 178 -8.52 9.21 -12.64
C LEU A 178 -8.77 10.72 -12.56
N LEU A 179 -8.71 11.29 -11.38
CA LEU A 179 -8.88 12.73 -11.16
C LEU A 179 -7.79 13.52 -11.91
N ALA A 180 -6.54 13.10 -11.78
CA ALA A 180 -5.43 13.79 -12.41
C ALA A 180 -5.48 13.71 -13.93
N GLY A 181 -5.81 12.55 -14.51
CA GLY A 181 -5.93 12.40 -15.95
C GLY A 181 -7.08 13.23 -16.55
N LEU A 182 -8.25 13.23 -15.90
CA LEU A 182 -9.38 14.04 -16.32
C LEU A 182 -9.08 15.54 -16.25
N LEU A 183 -8.50 16.01 -15.16
CA LEU A 183 -8.19 17.44 -15.01
C LEU A 183 -7.01 17.87 -15.87
N ALA A 184 -6.06 16.99 -16.18
CA ALA A 184 -4.98 17.27 -17.11
C ALA A 184 -5.47 17.39 -18.57
N GLU A 185 -6.45 16.58 -18.97
CA GLU A 185 -6.98 16.57 -20.32
C GLU A 185 -7.95 17.73 -20.57
N TYR A 186 -8.89 17.95 -19.64
CA TYR A 186 -10.02 18.87 -19.85
C TYR A 186 -9.89 20.18 -19.06
N GLY A 187 -8.89 20.30 -18.20
CA GLY A 187 -8.67 21.49 -17.38
C GLY A 187 -7.83 22.58 -18.05
N SER A 188 -7.90 23.77 -17.54
CA SER A 188 -7.16 24.95 -18.06
C SER A 188 -5.65 24.91 -17.82
N ASP A 189 -5.21 24.22 -16.76
CA ASP A 189 -3.78 24.02 -16.40
C ASP A 189 -3.54 22.55 -16.03
N PRO A 190 -2.99 21.75 -16.97
CA PRO A 190 -2.81 20.33 -16.78
C PRO A 190 -1.97 19.94 -15.57
N THR A 191 -1.01 20.78 -15.17
CA THR A 191 -0.03 20.47 -14.12
C THR A 191 -0.39 21.04 -12.75
N ARG A 192 -1.31 22.01 -12.67
CA ARG A 192 -1.61 22.71 -11.39
C ARG A 192 -3.03 22.52 -10.92
N LEU A 193 -4.01 22.49 -11.82
CA LEU A 193 -5.43 22.45 -11.45
C LEU A 193 -5.74 21.25 -10.54
N VAL A 194 -5.20 20.08 -10.83
CA VAL A 194 -5.41 18.87 -10.03
C VAL A 194 -4.94 19.04 -8.59
N PHE A 195 -3.83 19.72 -8.36
CA PHE A 195 -3.29 19.94 -7.01
C PHE A 195 -4.10 20.99 -6.24
N TRP A 196 -4.64 22.02 -6.89
CA TRP A 196 -5.58 22.94 -6.25
C TRP A 196 -6.87 22.24 -5.83
N VAL A 197 -7.44 21.41 -6.70
CA VAL A 197 -8.61 20.58 -6.38
C VAL A 197 -8.30 19.64 -5.22
N TYR A 198 -7.12 18.99 -5.26
CA TYR A 198 -6.74 18.07 -4.20
C TYR A 198 -6.49 18.79 -2.86
N LEU A 199 -5.91 20.00 -2.84
CA LEU A 199 -5.82 20.82 -1.63
C LEU A 199 -7.19 21.13 -1.05
N ALA A 200 -8.17 21.49 -1.86
CA ALA A 200 -9.54 21.70 -1.40
C ALA A 200 -10.15 20.43 -0.78
N LEU A 201 -9.92 19.28 -1.40
CA LEU A 201 -10.33 17.98 -0.84
C LEU A 201 -9.62 17.66 0.48
N LEU A 202 -8.33 18.01 0.63
CA LEU A 202 -7.60 17.85 1.90
C LEU A 202 -8.15 18.74 3.01
N VAL A 203 -8.58 19.97 2.70
CA VAL A 203 -9.27 20.84 3.67
C VAL A 203 -10.58 20.21 4.12
N ALA A 204 -11.38 19.67 3.20
CA ALA A 204 -12.60 18.95 3.55
C ALA A 204 -12.32 17.69 4.38
N ALA A 205 -11.25 16.94 4.06
CA ALA A 205 -10.80 15.79 4.84
C ALA A 205 -10.36 16.19 6.25
N ALA A 206 -9.62 17.31 6.40
CA ALA A 206 -9.24 17.85 7.71
C ALA A 206 -10.49 18.21 8.55
N ALA A 207 -11.46 18.88 7.96
CA ALA A 207 -12.72 19.23 8.63
C ALA A 207 -13.50 17.97 9.06
N ALA A 208 -13.53 16.94 8.21
CA ALA A 208 -14.15 15.64 8.52
C ALA A 208 -13.44 14.94 9.70
N ILE A 209 -12.11 14.96 9.75
CA ILE A 209 -11.32 14.39 10.84
C ILE A 209 -11.52 15.20 12.13
N VAL A 210 -11.45 16.54 12.07
CA VAL A 210 -11.66 17.42 13.24
C VAL A 210 -13.03 17.19 13.85
N SER A 211 -14.05 16.93 13.05
CA SER A 211 -15.41 16.68 13.50
C SER A 211 -15.70 15.21 13.87
N SER A 212 -14.70 14.32 13.80
CA SER A 212 -14.81 12.93 14.25
C SER A 212 -14.43 12.79 15.74
N SER A 213 -14.89 11.70 16.38
CA SER A 213 -14.55 11.39 17.76
C SER A 213 -13.14 10.83 17.86
N GLU A 214 -12.36 11.24 18.87
CA GLU A 214 -11.09 10.59 19.21
C GLU A 214 -11.36 9.23 19.87
N THR A 215 -10.58 8.22 19.48
CA THR A 215 -10.75 6.85 19.96
C THR A 215 -9.65 6.39 20.91
N VAL A 216 -8.55 7.15 21.00
CA VAL A 216 -7.39 6.83 21.83
C VAL A 216 -7.03 8.03 22.71
N ARG A 217 -6.80 7.79 23.99
CA ARG A 217 -6.25 8.83 24.88
C ARG A 217 -4.75 9.01 24.62
N ALA A 218 -4.32 10.28 24.52
CA ALA A 218 -2.91 10.60 24.38
C ALA A 218 -2.12 10.07 25.58
N ALA A 219 -0.96 9.46 25.31
CA ALA A 219 -0.02 9.01 26.35
C ALA A 219 0.64 10.23 27.00
N ALA A 220 0.98 10.12 28.30
CA ALA A 220 1.67 11.19 29.03
C ALA A 220 3.08 11.47 28.49
N ARG A 221 3.71 10.48 27.86
CA ARG A 221 5.01 10.62 27.20
C ARG A 221 4.96 9.93 25.83
N VAL A 222 5.40 10.64 24.81
CA VAL A 222 5.54 10.09 23.45
C VAL A 222 6.95 9.54 23.29
N VAL A 223 7.06 8.27 22.91
CA VAL A 223 8.35 7.59 22.69
C VAL A 223 8.39 7.10 21.25
N VAL A 224 9.28 7.68 20.45
CA VAL A 224 9.53 7.21 19.08
C VAL A 224 10.48 6.02 19.15
N ARG A 225 9.95 4.82 18.97
CA ARG A 225 10.75 3.60 18.85
C ARG A 225 10.50 3.00 17.46
N PRO A 226 11.54 2.85 16.62
CA PRO A 226 11.39 2.19 15.33
C PRO A 226 10.81 0.79 15.49
N ARG A 227 9.83 0.43 14.68
CA ARG A 227 9.31 -0.95 14.65
C ARG A 227 10.37 -1.88 14.10
N ARG A 228 10.61 -2.99 14.80
CA ARG A 228 11.48 -4.05 14.31
C ARG A 228 10.76 -4.86 13.23
N LEU A 229 11.47 -5.19 12.16
CA LEU A 229 11.00 -6.13 11.16
C LEU A 229 11.35 -7.53 11.67
N ALA A 230 10.38 -8.25 12.20
CA ALA A 230 10.63 -9.57 12.80
C ALA A 230 9.59 -10.59 12.30
N VAL A 231 10.11 -11.74 11.87
CA VAL A 231 9.31 -12.90 11.47
C VAL A 231 9.58 -14.04 12.46
N PRO A 232 8.55 -14.57 13.15
CA PRO A 232 8.70 -15.71 14.04
C PRO A 232 9.26 -16.92 13.30
N PRO A 233 10.19 -17.71 13.89
CA PRO A 233 10.81 -18.85 13.21
C PRO A 233 9.83 -19.85 12.64
N GLY A 234 8.77 -20.19 13.39
CA GLY A 234 7.75 -21.15 12.97
C GLY A 234 6.81 -20.67 11.84
N ALA A 235 6.80 -19.36 11.53
CA ALA A 235 5.95 -18.78 10.49
C ALA A 235 6.71 -18.38 9.23
N ARG A 236 8.02 -18.66 9.14
CA ARG A 236 8.88 -18.18 8.05
C ARG A 236 8.45 -18.67 6.67
N GLY A 237 8.04 -19.94 6.55
CA GLY A 237 7.60 -20.51 5.27
C GLY A 237 6.33 -19.83 4.74
N GLU A 238 5.30 -19.73 5.58
CA GLU A 238 4.03 -19.09 5.22
C GLU A 238 4.21 -17.58 4.98
N PHE A 239 5.09 -16.94 5.78
CA PHE A 239 5.46 -15.54 5.56
C PHE A 239 6.20 -15.35 4.23
N ALA A 240 7.10 -16.25 3.84
CA ALA A 240 7.80 -16.17 2.56
C ALA A 240 6.83 -16.22 1.36
N VAL A 241 5.84 -17.12 1.41
CA VAL A 241 4.77 -17.18 0.40
C VAL A 241 3.99 -15.87 0.34
N ALA A 242 3.58 -15.32 1.50
CA ALA A 242 2.85 -14.06 1.54
C ALA A 242 3.71 -12.87 1.07
N ALA A 243 4.98 -12.82 1.45
CA ALA A 243 5.93 -11.78 1.06
C ALA A 243 6.23 -11.79 -0.44
N ALA A 244 6.45 -12.97 -1.03
CA ALA A 244 6.63 -13.11 -2.47
C ALA A 244 5.35 -12.74 -3.24
N THR A 245 4.19 -13.11 -2.72
CA THR A 245 2.89 -12.77 -3.32
C THR A 245 2.66 -11.26 -3.35
N ILE A 246 2.89 -10.55 -2.22
CA ILE A 246 2.73 -9.08 -2.20
C ILE A 246 3.82 -8.40 -3.03
N PHE A 247 5.03 -8.94 -3.07
CA PHE A 247 6.11 -8.45 -3.92
C PHE A 247 5.67 -8.46 -5.40
N CYS A 248 5.19 -9.60 -5.93
CA CYS A 248 4.69 -9.69 -7.31
C CYS A 248 3.52 -8.74 -7.57
N SER A 249 2.56 -8.67 -6.64
CA SER A 249 1.40 -7.76 -6.76
C SER A 249 1.83 -6.29 -6.82
N PHE A 250 2.76 -5.89 -5.96
CA PHE A 250 3.24 -4.51 -5.91
C PHE A 250 4.19 -4.18 -7.06
N THR A 251 4.91 -5.16 -7.61
CA THR A 251 5.65 -4.99 -8.87
C THR A 251 4.71 -4.54 -9.99
N VAL A 252 3.59 -5.21 -10.16
CA VAL A 252 2.59 -4.85 -11.17
C VAL A 252 2.02 -3.47 -10.89
N LEU A 253 1.62 -3.17 -9.65
CA LEU A 253 1.15 -1.83 -9.28
C LEU A 253 2.20 -0.75 -9.52
N GLY A 254 3.48 -1.05 -9.27
CA GLY A 254 4.61 -0.16 -9.54
C GLY A 254 4.77 0.15 -11.04
N LEU A 255 4.69 -0.88 -11.89
CA LEU A 255 4.74 -0.71 -13.35
C LEU A 255 3.61 0.20 -13.84
N PHE A 256 2.37 -0.07 -13.41
CA PHE A 256 1.21 0.74 -13.79
C PHE A 256 1.28 2.18 -13.27
N SER A 257 1.83 2.39 -12.09
CA SER A 257 1.94 3.73 -11.51
C SER A 257 3.17 4.52 -11.95
N SER A 258 4.12 3.91 -12.65
CA SER A 258 5.36 4.60 -13.07
C SER A 258 5.52 4.70 -14.58
N LEU A 259 5.25 3.64 -15.32
CA LEU A 259 5.63 3.51 -16.73
C LEU A 259 4.42 3.47 -17.68
N VAL A 260 3.24 3.03 -17.24
CA VAL A 260 2.07 2.90 -18.11
C VAL A 260 1.68 4.19 -18.82
N PRO A 261 1.66 5.39 -18.19
CA PRO A 261 1.39 6.62 -18.91
C PRO A 261 2.38 6.88 -20.05
N SER A 262 3.67 6.56 -19.83
CA SER A 262 4.69 6.69 -20.88
C SER A 262 4.50 5.66 -21.98
N PHE A 263 4.12 4.41 -21.68
CA PHE A 263 3.86 3.37 -22.67
C PHE A 263 2.64 3.69 -23.53
N LEU A 264 1.57 4.23 -22.95
CA LEU A 264 0.41 4.67 -23.70
C LEU A 264 0.82 5.71 -24.74
N ALA A 265 1.62 6.71 -24.35
CA ALA A 265 2.06 7.76 -25.26
C ALA A 265 3.05 7.26 -26.32
N THR A 266 4.04 6.42 -25.95
CA THR A 266 5.14 6.04 -26.85
C THR A 266 4.91 4.77 -27.65
N SER A 267 4.24 3.76 -27.07
CA SER A 267 4.05 2.45 -27.70
C SER A 267 2.64 2.26 -28.28
N LEU A 268 1.65 2.88 -27.66
CA LEU A 268 0.24 2.76 -28.10
C LEU A 268 -0.26 4.03 -28.80
N HIS A 269 0.59 5.04 -28.95
CA HIS A 269 0.31 6.33 -29.60
C HIS A 269 -0.94 7.03 -29.03
N GLU A 270 -1.24 6.75 -27.75
CA GLU A 270 -2.38 7.33 -27.04
C GLU A 270 -1.88 8.48 -26.15
N HIS A 271 -2.19 9.70 -26.54
CA HIS A 271 -1.73 10.92 -25.88
C HIS A 271 -2.77 11.52 -24.93
N ASN A 272 -3.99 10.96 -24.90
CA ASN A 272 -5.06 11.46 -24.03
C ASN A 272 -4.75 11.15 -22.57
N HIS A 273 -4.57 12.20 -21.77
CA HIS A 273 -4.25 12.08 -20.34
C HIS A 273 -5.39 11.44 -19.54
N ALA A 274 -6.65 11.61 -19.95
CA ALA A 274 -7.78 10.98 -19.28
C ALA A 274 -7.78 9.46 -19.50
N VAL A 275 -7.37 8.98 -20.68
CA VAL A 275 -7.16 7.55 -20.95
C VAL A 275 -6.02 7.03 -20.10
N ALA A 276 -4.88 7.72 -20.04
CA ALA A 276 -3.73 7.33 -19.23
C ALA A 276 -4.10 7.25 -17.74
N GLY A 277 -4.81 8.25 -17.22
CA GLY A 277 -5.34 8.27 -15.86
C GLY A 277 -6.36 7.16 -15.62
N GLY A 278 -7.25 6.91 -16.57
CA GLY A 278 -8.25 5.84 -16.52
C GLY A 278 -7.62 4.44 -16.45
N VAL A 279 -6.61 4.17 -17.28
CA VAL A 279 -5.87 2.89 -17.26
C VAL A 279 -5.13 2.71 -15.95
N ALA A 280 -4.42 3.73 -15.48
CA ALA A 280 -3.74 3.68 -14.20
C ALA A 280 -4.72 3.52 -13.01
N ALA A 281 -5.93 4.07 -13.11
CA ALA A 281 -6.99 3.88 -12.13
C ALA A 281 -7.62 2.48 -12.20
N ALA A 282 -7.77 1.93 -13.41
CA ALA A 282 -8.50 0.69 -13.65
C ALA A 282 -7.91 -0.50 -12.88
N ILE A 283 -6.57 -0.61 -12.80
CA ILE A 283 -5.93 -1.71 -12.07
C ILE A 283 -6.31 -1.70 -10.58
N PHE A 284 -6.35 -0.53 -9.94
CA PHE A 284 -6.75 -0.38 -8.55
C PHE A 284 -8.25 -0.57 -8.36
N ALA A 285 -9.07 -0.05 -9.29
CA ALA A 285 -10.52 -0.19 -9.26
C ALA A 285 -10.95 -1.66 -9.40
N VAL A 286 -10.37 -2.39 -10.36
CA VAL A 286 -10.61 -3.82 -10.55
C VAL A 286 -10.14 -4.61 -9.33
N ALA A 287 -8.94 -4.33 -8.80
CA ALA A 287 -8.44 -4.98 -7.60
C ALA A 287 -9.38 -4.75 -6.39
N THR A 288 -9.94 -3.53 -6.26
CA THR A 288 -10.93 -3.21 -5.23
C THR A 288 -12.23 -4.01 -5.43
N ALA A 289 -12.77 -4.00 -6.64
CA ALA A 289 -14.01 -4.70 -6.97
C ALA A 289 -13.90 -6.20 -6.68
N VAL A 290 -12.79 -6.81 -7.07
CA VAL A 290 -12.51 -8.23 -6.81
C VAL A 290 -12.45 -8.55 -5.31
N GLN A 291 -11.77 -7.72 -4.51
CA GLN A 291 -11.71 -7.90 -3.06
C GLN A 291 -13.09 -7.82 -2.40
N VAL A 292 -13.97 -6.94 -2.90
CA VAL A 292 -15.34 -6.79 -2.37
C VAL A 292 -16.22 -7.97 -2.80
N VAL A 293 -16.20 -8.33 -4.09
CA VAL A 293 -17.06 -9.38 -4.67
C VAL A 293 -16.62 -10.78 -4.25
N LEU A 294 -15.31 -11.06 -4.32
CA LEU A 294 -14.73 -12.38 -4.05
C LEU A 294 -14.13 -12.50 -2.64
N GLY A 295 -14.44 -11.59 -1.73
CA GLY A 295 -13.92 -11.58 -0.35
C GLY A 295 -14.30 -12.77 0.54
N ARG A 296 -15.08 -13.72 -0.01
CA ARG A 296 -15.44 -14.98 0.67
C ARG A 296 -14.49 -16.14 0.34
N LEU A 297 -13.63 -16.01 -0.66
CA LEU A 297 -12.68 -17.06 -1.01
C LEU A 297 -11.72 -17.34 0.14
N SER A 298 -11.34 -18.60 0.31
CA SER A 298 -10.24 -18.95 1.22
C SER A 298 -8.91 -18.39 0.70
N PRO A 299 -7.92 -18.15 1.58
CA PRO A 299 -6.61 -17.65 1.15
C PRO A 299 -5.95 -18.54 0.08
N GLY A 300 -6.11 -19.87 0.21
CA GLY A 300 -5.57 -20.81 -0.76
C GLY A 300 -6.26 -20.77 -2.12
N GLN A 301 -7.59 -20.59 -2.15
CA GLN A 301 -8.34 -20.40 -3.39
C GLN A 301 -7.97 -19.08 -4.08
N ALA A 302 -7.95 -17.99 -3.30
CA ALA A 302 -7.60 -16.68 -3.81
C ALA A 302 -6.17 -16.62 -4.36
N LEU A 303 -5.20 -17.30 -3.70
CA LEU A 303 -3.83 -17.42 -4.18
C LEU A 303 -3.75 -18.27 -5.46
N GLY A 304 -4.47 -19.43 -5.46
CA GLY A 304 -4.48 -20.37 -6.58
C GLY A 304 -5.09 -19.81 -7.87
N ILE A 305 -5.98 -18.83 -7.77
CA ILE A 305 -6.58 -18.12 -8.92
C ILE A 305 -5.77 -16.84 -9.20
N GLY A 306 -5.42 -16.09 -8.16
CA GLY A 306 -4.82 -14.75 -8.28
C GLY A 306 -3.46 -14.76 -8.98
N LEU A 307 -2.54 -15.66 -8.59
CA LEU A 307 -1.22 -15.69 -9.20
C LEU A 307 -1.22 -16.13 -10.68
N PRO A 308 -1.96 -17.19 -11.10
CA PRO A 308 -2.09 -17.49 -12.53
C PRO A 308 -2.72 -16.38 -13.35
N VAL A 309 -3.77 -15.72 -12.83
CA VAL A 309 -4.41 -14.60 -13.51
C VAL A 309 -3.47 -13.39 -13.61
N LEU A 310 -2.62 -13.14 -12.58
CA LEU A 310 -1.59 -12.10 -12.62
C LEU A 310 -0.55 -12.39 -13.70
N ILE A 311 -0.09 -13.64 -13.82
CA ILE A 311 0.85 -14.06 -14.88
C ILE A 311 0.23 -13.85 -16.26
N GLY A 312 -1.01 -14.32 -16.46
CA GLY A 312 -1.73 -14.13 -17.72
C GLY A 312 -1.96 -12.65 -18.04
N GLY A 313 -2.28 -11.84 -17.03
CA GLY A 313 -2.44 -10.39 -17.15
C GLY A 313 -1.15 -9.70 -17.61
N LEU A 314 0.00 -10.05 -17.03
CA LEU A 314 1.31 -9.55 -17.47
C LEU A 314 1.62 -9.94 -18.91
N ALA A 315 1.33 -11.19 -19.31
CA ALA A 315 1.53 -11.64 -20.68
C ALA A 315 0.66 -10.86 -21.68
N LEU A 316 -0.60 -10.56 -21.32
CA LEU A 316 -1.49 -9.74 -22.16
C LEU A 316 -1.02 -8.28 -22.22
N VAL A 317 -0.53 -7.70 -21.11
CA VAL A 317 0.02 -6.33 -21.11
C VAL A 317 1.23 -6.25 -22.05
N GLU A 318 2.18 -7.17 -21.95
CA GLU A 318 3.35 -7.22 -22.81
C GLU A 318 2.97 -7.51 -24.28
N GLY A 319 2.02 -8.42 -24.51
CA GLY A 319 1.48 -8.70 -25.83
C GLY A 319 0.84 -7.46 -26.46
N GLY A 320 0.03 -6.73 -25.71
CA GLY A 320 -0.61 -5.48 -26.15
C GLY A 320 0.40 -4.38 -26.50
N LEU A 321 1.48 -4.26 -25.70
CA LEU A 321 2.56 -3.30 -25.98
C LEU A 321 3.33 -3.64 -27.26
N ARG A 322 3.62 -4.92 -27.50
CA ARG A 322 4.39 -5.38 -28.67
C ARG A 322 3.59 -5.38 -29.96
N THR A 323 2.28 -5.58 -29.87
CA THR A 323 1.36 -5.58 -31.04
C THR A 323 0.67 -4.23 -31.25
N GLU A 324 0.98 -3.23 -30.42
CA GLU A 324 0.38 -1.88 -30.42
C GLU A 324 -1.16 -1.94 -30.29
N ALA A 325 -1.67 -3.00 -29.67
CA ALA A 325 -3.09 -3.29 -29.54
C ALA A 325 -3.65 -2.82 -28.19
N LEU A 326 -4.22 -1.61 -28.14
CA LEU A 326 -4.80 -1.03 -26.93
C LEU A 326 -5.84 -1.96 -26.27
N GLY A 327 -6.68 -2.65 -27.06
CA GLY A 327 -7.68 -3.58 -26.53
C GLY A 327 -7.06 -4.75 -25.75
N VAL A 328 -5.96 -5.34 -26.26
CA VAL A 328 -5.23 -6.42 -25.59
C VAL A 328 -4.57 -5.89 -24.31
N PHE A 329 -3.98 -4.70 -24.37
CA PHE A 329 -3.39 -4.02 -23.21
C PHE A 329 -4.43 -3.76 -22.10
N LEU A 330 -5.63 -3.28 -22.45
CA LEU A 330 -6.73 -3.06 -21.49
C LEU A 330 -7.24 -4.37 -20.89
N ALA A 331 -7.37 -5.45 -21.69
CA ALA A 331 -7.70 -6.77 -21.19
C ALA A 331 -6.63 -7.28 -20.19
N GLY A 332 -5.34 -7.06 -20.50
CA GLY A 332 -4.22 -7.35 -19.63
C GLY A 332 -4.25 -6.53 -18.32
N THR A 333 -4.64 -5.24 -18.41
CA THR A 333 -4.84 -4.37 -17.24
C THR A 333 -5.93 -4.92 -16.32
N ALA A 334 -7.07 -5.32 -16.87
CA ALA A 334 -8.17 -5.90 -16.10
C ALA A 334 -7.76 -7.24 -15.46
N ALA A 335 -7.13 -8.14 -16.22
CA ALA A 335 -6.63 -9.42 -15.70
C ALA A 335 -5.58 -9.20 -14.60
N SER A 336 -4.62 -8.28 -14.80
CA SER A 336 -3.63 -7.92 -13.77
C SER A 336 -4.30 -7.38 -12.50
N GLY A 337 -5.33 -6.53 -12.64
CA GLY A 337 -6.11 -6.01 -11.51
C GLY A 337 -6.81 -7.11 -10.72
N ILE A 338 -7.40 -8.11 -11.41
CA ILE A 338 -7.99 -9.30 -10.76
C ILE A 338 -6.91 -10.08 -10.00
N GLY A 339 -5.78 -10.35 -10.67
CA GLY A 339 -4.65 -11.06 -10.09
C GLY A 339 -4.09 -10.37 -8.84
N VAL A 340 -3.86 -9.05 -8.91
CA VAL A 340 -3.41 -8.21 -7.79
C VAL A 340 -4.42 -8.24 -6.64
N GLY A 341 -5.72 -8.05 -6.93
CA GLY A 341 -6.77 -8.01 -5.92
C GLY A 341 -6.86 -9.30 -5.11
N LEU A 342 -6.87 -10.45 -5.79
CA LEU A 342 -6.92 -11.77 -5.15
C LEU A 342 -5.62 -12.08 -4.38
N SER A 343 -4.47 -11.80 -4.98
CA SER A 343 -3.16 -12.05 -4.38
C SER A 343 -2.94 -11.20 -3.14
N PHE A 344 -3.31 -9.92 -3.16
CA PHE A 344 -3.24 -9.03 -2.00
C PHE A 344 -4.17 -9.50 -0.87
N MET A 345 -5.41 -9.89 -1.20
CA MET A 345 -6.37 -10.43 -0.23
C MET A 345 -5.84 -11.70 0.43
N ALA A 346 -5.33 -12.65 -0.38
CA ALA A 346 -4.80 -13.93 0.10
C ALA A 346 -3.58 -13.73 1.01
N SER A 347 -2.58 -12.99 0.55
CA SER A 347 -1.34 -12.76 1.29
C SER A 347 -1.56 -11.99 2.59
N THR A 348 -2.44 -10.98 2.59
CA THR A 348 -2.85 -10.25 3.80
C THR A 348 -3.55 -11.17 4.80
N ALA A 349 -4.42 -12.07 4.34
CA ALA A 349 -5.11 -13.04 5.20
C ALA A 349 -4.13 -14.03 5.83
N ILE A 350 -3.16 -14.55 5.07
CA ILE A 350 -2.10 -15.42 5.57
C ILE A 350 -1.32 -14.72 6.69
N VAL A 351 -0.80 -13.50 6.43
CA VAL A 351 -0.01 -12.75 7.43
C VAL A 351 -0.83 -12.45 8.68
N ASN A 352 -2.11 -12.09 8.55
CA ASN A 352 -2.98 -11.84 9.69
C ASN A 352 -3.22 -13.09 10.54
N ARG A 353 -3.22 -14.28 9.93
CA ARG A 353 -3.43 -15.57 10.62
C ARG A 353 -2.17 -16.00 11.38
N ILE A 354 -0.99 -15.89 10.77
CA ILE A 354 0.28 -16.30 11.39
C ILE A 354 0.83 -15.28 12.41
N ALA A 355 0.25 -14.08 12.46
CA ALA A 355 0.72 -12.99 13.30
C ALA A 355 0.36 -13.18 14.77
N PRO A 356 1.34 -13.38 15.69
CA PRO A 356 1.08 -13.40 17.12
C PRO A 356 0.50 -12.04 17.54
N PRO A 357 -0.50 -11.99 18.46
CA PRO A 357 -1.14 -10.73 18.87
C PRO A 357 -0.17 -9.63 19.29
N ARG A 358 0.88 -9.98 20.02
CA ARG A 358 1.91 -9.05 20.52
C ARG A 358 2.89 -8.55 19.46
N ARG A 359 3.07 -9.30 18.34
CA ARG A 359 4.03 -8.98 17.27
C ARG A 359 3.35 -8.72 15.91
N ARG A 360 2.03 -8.59 15.89
CA ARG A 360 1.26 -8.41 14.66
C ARG A 360 1.71 -7.18 13.86
N ALA A 361 1.99 -6.08 14.55
CA ALA A 361 2.45 -4.85 13.92
C ALA A 361 3.84 -4.99 13.28
N GLU A 362 4.77 -5.74 13.92
CA GLU A 362 6.11 -6.00 13.38
C GLU A 362 6.03 -6.87 12.11
N LEU A 363 5.21 -7.93 12.14
CA LEU A 363 5.03 -8.83 11.02
C LEU A 363 4.36 -8.14 9.83
N MET A 364 3.33 -7.31 10.09
CA MET A 364 2.68 -6.50 9.06
C MET A 364 3.63 -5.47 8.46
N ALA A 365 4.51 -4.86 9.26
CA ALA A 365 5.53 -3.94 8.74
C ALA A 365 6.53 -4.66 7.83
N ALA A 366 6.99 -5.87 8.19
CA ALA A 366 7.85 -6.69 7.34
C ALA A 366 7.15 -7.09 6.03
N TYR A 367 5.87 -7.46 6.10
CA TYR A 367 5.05 -7.79 4.94
C TYR A 367 4.92 -6.61 3.96
N PHE A 368 4.54 -5.43 4.44
CA PHE A 368 4.44 -4.25 3.58
C PHE A 368 5.81 -3.79 3.07
N ALA A 369 6.88 -3.95 3.86
CA ALA A 369 8.24 -3.70 3.37
C ALA A 369 8.57 -4.58 2.16
N SER A 370 8.21 -5.86 2.18
CA SER A 370 8.36 -6.75 1.02
C SER A 370 7.56 -6.26 -0.19
N GLY A 371 6.34 -5.76 0.02
CA GLY A 371 5.53 -5.16 -1.04
C GLY A 371 6.18 -3.91 -1.64
N TYR A 372 6.64 -2.98 -0.80
CA TYR A 372 7.29 -1.75 -1.30
C TYR A 372 8.65 -2.03 -1.96
N CYS A 373 9.38 -3.07 -1.55
CA CYS A 373 10.53 -3.58 -2.31
C CYS A 373 10.11 -4.07 -3.69
N GLY A 374 9.00 -4.81 -3.79
CA GLY A 374 8.43 -5.24 -5.06
C GLY A 374 7.99 -4.07 -5.94
N GLN A 375 7.41 -3.03 -5.36
CA GLN A 375 7.01 -1.83 -6.08
C GLN A 375 8.19 -1.02 -6.62
N THR A 376 9.35 -1.06 -5.96
CA THR A 376 10.48 -0.15 -6.19
C THR A 376 11.60 -0.82 -6.96
N ILE A 377 12.08 -1.98 -6.50
CA ILE A 377 13.28 -2.63 -7.05
C ILE A 377 13.11 -2.94 -8.54
N PRO A 378 12.02 -3.59 -9.01
CA PRO A 378 11.84 -3.90 -10.41
C PRO A 378 11.71 -2.63 -11.28
N VAL A 379 10.98 -1.63 -10.80
CA VAL A 379 10.78 -0.37 -11.54
C VAL A 379 12.10 0.39 -11.70
N VAL A 380 12.91 0.46 -10.63
CA VAL A 380 14.25 1.09 -10.70
C VAL A 380 15.18 0.28 -11.60
N ALA A 381 15.12 -1.04 -11.57
CA ALA A 381 15.89 -1.90 -12.47
C ALA A 381 15.56 -1.64 -13.94
N ILE A 382 14.27 -1.49 -14.28
CA ILE A 382 13.84 -1.09 -15.63
C ILE A 382 14.43 0.27 -15.98
N GLY A 383 14.32 1.27 -15.09
CA GLY A 383 14.89 2.61 -15.34
C GLY A 383 16.40 2.60 -15.56
N ALA A 384 17.13 1.79 -14.80
CA ALA A 384 18.58 1.67 -14.91
C ALA A 384 19.04 0.94 -16.19
N THR A 385 18.29 -0.08 -16.64
CA THR A 385 18.66 -0.89 -17.81
C THR A 385 18.08 -0.36 -19.12
N SER A 386 17.05 0.50 -19.05
CA SER A 386 16.36 1.04 -20.24
C SER A 386 17.27 1.80 -21.19
N GLY A 387 18.35 2.40 -20.69
CA GLY A 387 19.36 3.09 -21.52
C GLY A 387 20.23 2.15 -22.36
N TRP A 388 20.33 0.86 -21.99
CA TRP A 388 21.18 -0.13 -22.67
C TRP A 388 20.38 -1.06 -23.60
N ILE A 389 19.22 -1.53 -23.13
CA ILE A 389 18.43 -2.54 -23.86
C ILE A 389 17.08 -2.01 -24.32
N GLY A 390 16.78 -0.74 -24.06
CA GLY A 390 15.47 -0.16 -24.32
C GLY A 390 14.43 -0.45 -23.23
N THR A 391 13.42 0.42 -23.13
CA THR A 391 12.41 0.32 -22.06
C THR A 391 11.51 -0.89 -22.26
N ALA A 392 11.18 -1.26 -23.50
CA ALA A 392 10.30 -2.40 -23.81
C ALA A 392 10.93 -3.75 -23.38
N ASP A 393 12.22 -3.98 -23.70
CA ASP A 393 12.89 -5.22 -23.34
C ASP A 393 13.23 -5.28 -21.83
N ALA A 394 13.55 -4.15 -21.20
CA ALA A 394 13.69 -4.06 -19.76
C ALA A 394 12.39 -4.41 -19.04
N THR A 395 11.23 -3.97 -19.54
CA THR A 395 9.91 -4.29 -18.98
C THR A 395 9.55 -5.75 -19.18
N LEU A 396 9.83 -6.32 -20.37
CA LEU A 396 9.64 -7.76 -20.62
C LEU A 396 10.48 -8.61 -19.65
N GLY A 397 11.76 -8.28 -19.45
CA GLY A 397 12.61 -8.99 -18.49
C GLY A 397 12.03 -8.95 -17.07
N CYS A 398 11.51 -7.80 -16.65
CA CYS A 398 10.83 -7.65 -15.37
C CYS A 398 9.53 -8.47 -15.30
N ALA A 399 8.73 -8.47 -16.36
CA ALA A 399 7.48 -9.26 -16.44
C ALA A 399 7.76 -10.76 -16.33
N ILE A 400 8.78 -11.27 -17.06
CA ILE A 400 9.22 -12.66 -16.99
C ILE A 400 9.71 -13.02 -15.58
N ALA A 401 10.56 -12.19 -14.96
CA ALA A 401 11.06 -12.42 -13.61
C ALA A 401 9.92 -12.45 -12.58
N THR A 402 8.95 -11.53 -12.70
CA THR A 402 7.77 -11.48 -11.83
C THR A 402 6.87 -12.70 -12.03
N ALA A 403 6.64 -13.11 -13.27
CA ALA A 403 5.87 -14.32 -13.60
C ALA A 403 6.53 -15.59 -13.07
N ALA A 404 7.86 -15.71 -13.21
CA ALA A 404 8.63 -16.83 -12.67
C ALA A 404 8.55 -16.88 -11.13
N LEU A 405 8.69 -15.75 -10.44
CA LEU A 405 8.53 -15.66 -8.99
C LEU A 405 7.10 -16.02 -8.55
N ALA A 406 6.09 -15.55 -9.27
CA ALA A 406 4.68 -15.86 -9.00
C ALA A 406 4.40 -17.36 -9.17
N ALA A 407 4.92 -17.99 -10.25
CA ALA A 407 4.81 -19.42 -10.48
C ALA A 407 5.52 -20.25 -9.40
N ALA A 408 6.76 -19.88 -9.04
CA ALA A 408 7.48 -20.52 -7.94
C ALA A 408 6.74 -20.42 -6.61
N THR A 409 6.18 -19.23 -6.31
CA THR A 409 5.38 -19.00 -5.11
C THR A 409 4.14 -19.91 -5.08
N LEU A 410 3.46 -20.07 -6.22
CA LEU A 410 2.29 -20.94 -6.34
C LEU A 410 2.66 -22.43 -6.10
N LEU A 411 3.79 -22.88 -6.65
CA LEU A 411 4.29 -24.26 -6.45
C LEU A 411 4.61 -24.50 -4.96
N VAL A 412 5.33 -23.59 -4.31
CA VAL A 412 5.63 -23.69 -2.88
C VAL A 412 4.36 -23.71 -2.05
N ALA A 413 3.42 -22.78 -2.31
CA ALA A 413 2.14 -22.72 -1.61
C ALA A 413 1.31 -24.00 -1.77
N SER A 414 1.30 -24.60 -2.97
CA SER A 414 0.61 -25.86 -3.24
C SER A 414 1.25 -27.05 -2.51
N GLY A 415 2.58 -27.09 -2.43
CA GLY A 415 3.34 -28.08 -1.65
C GLY A 415 3.03 -27.98 -0.15
N MET A 416 3.03 -26.77 0.41
CA MET A 416 2.70 -26.52 1.82
C MET A 416 1.25 -26.95 2.17
N ARG A 417 0.29 -26.71 1.26
CA ARG A 417 -1.11 -27.18 1.46
C ARG A 417 -1.17 -28.71 1.52
N LYS A 418 -0.47 -29.41 0.63
CA LYS A 418 -0.41 -30.88 0.66
C LYS A 418 0.24 -31.42 1.95
N ALA A 419 1.20 -30.68 2.51
CA ALA A 419 1.85 -30.99 3.78
C ALA A 419 1.03 -30.56 5.03
N GLY A 420 -0.19 -30.04 4.87
CA GLY A 420 -1.10 -29.68 5.98
C GLY A 420 -0.86 -28.34 6.64
N ALA A 421 -0.18 -27.39 5.96
CA ALA A 421 0.03 -26.05 6.49
C ALA A 421 -1.29 -25.24 6.52
N PRO A 422 -1.89 -24.96 7.69
CA PRO A 422 -3.25 -24.42 7.79
C PRO A 422 -3.41 -22.98 7.30
N ALA A 423 -2.32 -22.21 7.28
CA ALA A 423 -2.39 -20.81 6.86
C ALA A 423 -2.41 -20.62 5.34
N VAL A 424 -2.03 -21.64 4.57
CA VAL A 424 -2.00 -21.62 3.10
C VAL A 424 -3.18 -22.41 2.51
N ALA A 425 -3.87 -23.23 3.32
CA ALA A 425 -5.11 -23.90 2.97
C ALA A 425 -6.31 -22.95 3.07
#